data_d87a3be1de6e99a02a3636c5422bdb1a
#
_entry.id   d87a3be1de6e99a02a3636c5422bdb1a
#
_cell.length_a   1.000
_cell.length_b   1.000
_cell.length_c   1.000
_cell.angle_alpha   90.00
_cell.angle_beta   90.00
_cell.angle_gamma   90.00
#
_symmetry.space_group_name_H-M   'P 1'
#
loop_
_entity.id
_entity.type
_entity.pdbx_description
1 polymer ?
#
loop_
_entity_poly.entity_id
_entity_poly.type
_entity_poly.pdbx_seq_one_letter_code
_entity_poly.pdbx_strand_id
1 'polypeptide(L)'
;TPRGTNEVERLADLVGPAVRQGELICARAFQSSVGCVNAERGSAVWNRVVGGTNGIGADDQIVVAGDASDRLSAWKLSNGDLTWSADQFQRRKLSEPVLLGKHVLIGDYEGQVHLLDRETGKTRSRLATDGSQVVTAALLGDTALVVTKSGGLFAVKAE
;
A
#
# COMPACT_ATOMS: atom_id res chain seq x y z
N THR A 1 9.23 -2.57 18.34
CA THR A 1 8.60 -3.59 19.20
C THR A 1 7.49 -2.94 19.98
N PRO A 2 6.24 -3.44 19.94
CA PRO A 2 5.18 -2.93 20.77
C PRO A 2 5.60 -2.95 22.23
N ARG A 3 5.32 -1.88 22.95
CA ARG A 3 5.62 -1.77 24.38
C ARG A 3 4.43 -2.33 25.15
N GLY A 4 4.62 -3.41 25.86
CA GLY A 4 3.60 -3.99 26.72
C GLY A 4 4.18 -5.10 27.58
N THR A 5 3.56 -5.35 28.74
CA THR A 5 3.98 -6.38 29.69
C THR A 5 3.33 -7.73 29.44
N ASN A 6 2.25 -7.75 28.65
CA ASN A 6 1.55 -8.96 28.25
C ASN A 6 1.28 -8.96 26.74
N GLU A 7 0.81 -10.09 26.21
CA GLU A 7 0.59 -10.25 24.77
C GLU A 7 -0.51 -9.31 24.24
N VAL A 8 -1.52 -9.01 25.03
CA VAL A 8 -2.61 -8.10 24.62
C VAL A 8 -2.11 -6.67 24.51
N GLU A 9 -1.25 -6.23 25.41
CA GLU A 9 -0.64 -4.90 25.36
C GLU A 9 0.41 -4.74 24.26
N ARG A 10 0.85 -5.86 23.68
CA ARG A 10 1.78 -5.86 22.54
C ARG A 10 1.09 -5.88 21.19
N LEU A 11 -0.24 -5.94 21.16
CA LEU A 11 -0.97 -5.82 19.92
C LEU A 11 -0.78 -4.41 19.36
N ALA A 12 -0.16 -4.32 18.18
CA ALA A 12 -0.12 -3.08 17.44
C ALA A 12 -1.40 -2.94 16.64
N ASP A 13 -1.96 -1.74 16.59
CA ASP A 13 -3.08 -1.45 15.70
C ASP A 13 -2.65 -1.67 14.25
N LEU A 14 -3.41 -2.46 13.53
CA LEU A 14 -3.20 -2.65 12.09
C LEU A 14 -3.92 -1.57 11.31
N VAL A 15 -3.30 -1.10 10.25
CA VAL A 15 -3.85 -0.08 9.35
C VAL A 15 -4.19 -0.71 8.02
N GLY A 16 -5.46 -0.57 7.64
CA GLY A 16 -5.99 -1.17 6.43
C GLY A 16 -6.08 -2.69 6.51
N PRO A 17 -6.55 -3.32 5.46
CA PRO A 17 -6.65 -4.78 5.41
C PRO A 17 -5.25 -5.41 5.33
N ALA A 18 -5.09 -6.54 6.00
CA ALA A 18 -3.95 -7.41 5.76
C ALA A 18 -4.10 -8.08 4.37
N VAL A 19 -2.98 -8.25 3.69
CA VAL A 19 -2.95 -8.89 2.38
C VAL A 19 -2.34 -10.27 2.51
N ARG A 20 -3.07 -11.29 2.06
CA ARG A 20 -2.58 -12.66 2.04
C ARG A 20 -2.09 -13.04 0.65
N GLN A 21 -0.87 -13.54 0.58
CA GLN A 21 -0.26 -14.10 -0.62
C GLN A 21 0.36 -15.46 -0.28
N GLY A 22 -0.35 -16.53 -0.65
CA GLY A 22 0.06 -17.88 -0.30
C GLY A 22 0.13 -18.09 1.21
N GLU A 23 1.31 -18.46 1.71
CA GLU A 23 1.58 -18.65 3.15
C GLU A 23 1.91 -17.35 3.89
N LEU A 24 2.07 -16.24 3.18
CA LEU A 24 2.45 -14.96 3.78
C LEU A 24 1.22 -14.08 4.00
N ILE A 25 1.18 -13.46 5.17
CA ILE A 25 0.23 -12.38 5.49
C ILE A 25 1.05 -11.13 5.77
N CYS A 26 0.79 -10.09 4.99
CA CYS A 26 1.48 -8.80 5.13
C CYS A 26 0.51 -7.73 5.63
N ALA A 27 1.00 -6.83 6.47
CA ALA A 27 0.20 -5.76 7.05
C ALA A 27 1.08 -4.58 7.46
N ARG A 28 0.42 -3.45 7.69
CA ARG A 28 1.03 -2.30 8.35
C ARG A 28 0.60 -2.23 9.81
N ALA A 29 1.55 -2.09 10.70
CA ALA A 29 1.31 -1.64 12.08
C ALA A 29 1.31 -0.10 12.11
N PHE A 30 0.31 0.48 12.78
CA PHE A 30 0.09 1.93 12.81
C PHE A 30 1.36 2.69 13.20
N GLN A 31 1.75 3.65 12.38
CA GLN A 31 2.91 4.53 12.54
C GLN A 31 4.24 3.83 12.88
N SER A 32 4.35 2.55 12.61
CA SER A 32 5.47 1.74 13.09
C SER A 32 6.20 1.01 11.96
N SER A 33 5.55 0.04 11.35
CA SER A 33 6.25 -0.86 10.45
C SER A 33 5.33 -1.50 9.40
N VAL A 34 5.96 -1.98 8.34
CA VAL A 34 5.36 -2.88 7.34
C VAL A 34 6.08 -4.21 7.43
N GLY A 35 5.37 -5.29 7.42
CA GLY A 35 5.98 -6.61 7.51
C GLY A 35 5.08 -7.74 7.07
N CYS A 36 5.68 -8.92 6.95
CA CYS A 36 5.00 -10.15 6.60
C CYS A 36 5.31 -11.24 7.62
N VAL A 37 4.30 -12.03 7.92
CA VAL A 37 4.39 -13.23 8.78
C VAL A 37 4.04 -14.47 7.97
N ASN A 38 4.60 -15.61 8.35
CA ASN A 38 4.16 -16.88 7.82
C ASN A 38 2.88 -17.32 8.54
N ALA A 39 1.80 -17.51 7.80
CA ALA A 39 0.47 -17.80 8.34
C ALA A 39 0.39 -19.16 9.06
N GLU A 40 1.19 -20.14 8.63
CA GLU A 40 1.19 -21.48 9.22
C GLU A 40 2.05 -21.56 10.49
N ARG A 41 3.20 -20.89 10.48
CA ARG A 41 4.16 -20.90 11.58
C ARG A 41 3.90 -19.82 12.63
N GLY A 42 3.14 -18.77 12.27
CA GLY A 42 2.94 -17.60 13.11
C GLY A 42 4.21 -16.78 13.35
N SER A 43 5.27 -17.02 12.58
CA SER A 43 6.56 -16.35 12.72
C SER A 43 6.74 -15.19 11.75
N ALA A 44 7.42 -14.13 12.20
CA ALA A 44 7.78 -13.03 11.33
C ALA A 44 8.79 -13.48 10.26
N VAL A 45 8.52 -13.13 9.01
CA VAL A 45 9.42 -13.38 7.88
C VAL A 45 10.34 -12.18 7.68
N TRP A 46 9.76 -10.99 7.63
CA TRP A 46 10.52 -9.75 7.58
C TRP A 46 9.68 -8.58 8.11
N ASN A 47 10.37 -7.52 8.48
CA ASN A 47 9.78 -6.29 8.99
C ASN A 47 10.63 -5.10 8.55
N ARG A 48 9.99 -3.99 8.17
CA ARG A 48 10.63 -2.72 7.86
C ARG A 48 10.00 -1.61 8.68
N VAL A 49 10.83 -0.84 9.36
CA VAL A 49 10.37 0.32 10.12
C VAL A 49 10.02 1.42 9.13
N VAL A 50 8.73 1.62 8.93
CA VAL A 50 8.18 2.60 7.98
C VAL A 50 6.94 3.20 8.62
N GLY A 51 7.06 4.41 9.12
CA GLY A 51 5.91 5.15 9.65
C GLY A 51 4.90 5.45 8.56
N GLY A 52 3.65 5.57 8.92
CA GLY A 52 2.58 5.89 7.96
C GLY A 52 1.22 5.51 8.50
N THR A 53 0.18 6.06 7.87
CA THR A 53 -1.21 5.92 8.32
C THR A 53 -2.11 5.21 7.31
N ASN A 54 -1.61 4.91 6.12
CA ASN A 54 -2.36 4.22 5.07
C ASN A 54 -1.99 2.73 5.03
N GLY A 55 -2.90 1.92 4.50
CA GLY A 55 -2.67 0.50 4.28
C GLY A 55 -1.58 0.22 3.24
N ILE A 56 -1.41 -1.03 2.95
CA ILE A 56 -0.44 -1.54 1.98
C ILE A 56 -1.15 -2.11 0.75
N GLY A 57 -0.44 -2.17 -0.37
CA GLY A 57 -0.79 -3.02 -1.50
C GLY A 57 0.23 -4.15 -1.64
N ALA A 58 -0.20 -5.30 -2.07
CA ALA A 58 0.70 -6.41 -2.33
C ALA A 58 0.18 -7.30 -3.46
N ASP A 59 1.09 -7.90 -4.18
CA ASP A 59 0.83 -9.01 -5.09
C ASP A 59 1.73 -10.22 -4.70
N ASP A 60 1.89 -11.17 -5.60
CA ASP A 60 2.69 -12.37 -5.36
C ASP A 60 4.20 -12.13 -5.33
N GLN A 61 4.67 -10.92 -5.61
CA GLN A 61 6.11 -10.60 -5.71
C GLN A 61 6.55 -9.42 -4.85
N ILE A 62 5.72 -8.38 -4.71
CA ILE A 62 6.08 -7.15 -4.00
C ILE A 62 5.00 -6.68 -3.02
N VAL A 63 5.47 -5.95 -2.01
CA VAL A 63 4.63 -5.18 -1.09
C VAL A 63 4.96 -3.70 -1.29
N VAL A 64 3.95 -2.85 -1.43
CA VAL A 64 4.11 -1.41 -1.62
C VAL A 64 3.41 -0.67 -0.49
N ALA A 65 4.08 0.33 0.07
CA ALA A 65 3.51 1.19 1.08
C ALA A 65 4.11 2.59 1.02
N GLY A 66 3.31 3.59 1.40
CA GLY A 66 3.78 4.96 1.61
C GLY A 66 4.23 5.18 3.06
N ASP A 67 5.18 6.08 3.26
CA ASP A 67 5.54 6.57 4.59
C ASP A 67 4.75 7.86 4.96
N ALA A 68 5.04 8.41 6.13
CA ALA A 68 4.37 9.63 6.61
C ALA A 68 4.64 10.89 5.74
N SER A 69 5.63 10.84 4.87
CA SER A 69 5.99 11.92 3.94
C SER A 69 5.50 11.66 2.51
N ASP A 70 4.66 10.64 2.31
CA ASP A 70 4.20 10.18 0.99
C ASP A 70 5.34 9.70 0.07
N ARG A 71 6.43 9.20 0.64
CA ARG A 71 7.40 8.40 -0.10
C ARG A 71 6.86 6.99 -0.22
N LEU A 72 6.74 6.49 -1.43
CA LEU A 72 6.39 5.10 -1.69
C LEU A 72 7.64 4.24 -1.72
N SER A 73 7.53 3.06 -1.18
CA SER A 73 8.57 2.04 -1.27
C SER A 73 7.96 0.69 -1.61
N ALA A 74 8.70 -0.10 -2.38
CA ALA A 74 8.35 -1.47 -2.70
C ALA A 74 9.43 -2.42 -2.20
N TRP A 75 9.01 -3.50 -1.59
CA TRP A 75 9.88 -4.55 -1.07
C TRP A 75 9.49 -5.90 -1.68
N LYS A 76 10.47 -6.77 -1.83
CA LYS A 76 10.18 -8.16 -2.20
C LYS A 76 9.31 -8.82 -1.14
N LEU A 77 8.25 -9.45 -1.56
CA LEU A 77 7.33 -10.18 -0.69
C LEU A 77 8.07 -11.25 0.15
N SER A 78 9.00 -11.96 -0.47
CA SER A 78 9.70 -13.10 0.12
C SER A 78 10.65 -12.75 1.27
N ASN A 79 11.33 -11.61 1.23
CA ASN A 79 12.40 -11.29 2.17
C ASN A 79 12.46 -9.82 2.62
N GLY A 80 11.60 -8.96 2.08
CA GLY A 80 11.57 -7.54 2.41
C GLY A 80 12.74 -6.72 1.87
N ASP A 81 13.48 -7.21 0.88
CA ASP A 81 14.50 -6.41 0.22
C ASP A 81 13.87 -5.27 -0.55
N LEU A 82 14.45 -4.07 -0.41
CA LEU A 82 13.97 -2.90 -1.13
C LEU A 82 14.16 -3.07 -2.62
N THR A 83 13.08 -2.90 -3.39
CA THR A 83 13.10 -2.96 -4.85
C THR A 83 13.25 -1.57 -5.45
N TRP A 84 12.41 -0.62 -5.00
CA TRP A 84 12.47 0.77 -5.42
C TRP A 84 11.83 1.69 -4.37
N SER A 85 12.19 2.97 -4.46
CA SER A 85 11.51 4.05 -3.73
C SER A 85 11.17 5.18 -4.68
N ALA A 86 10.05 5.86 -4.42
CA ALA A 86 9.54 6.97 -5.22
C ALA A 86 9.15 8.12 -4.29
N ASP A 87 9.79 9.26 -4.43
CA ASP A 87 9.62 10.45 -3.58
C ASP A 87 8.91 11.62 -4.27
N GLN A 88 8.47 11.44 -5.52
CA GLN A 88 7.81 12.47 -6.32
C GLN A 88 6.42 12.88 -5.82
N PHE A 89 5.89 12.19 -4.80
CA PHE A 89 4.52 12.40 -4.30
C PHE A 89 4.45 13.08 -2.93
N GLN A 90 5.54 13.69 -2.48
CA GLN A 90 5.60 14.32 -1.17
C GLN A 90 4.45 15.31 -0.95
N ARG A 91 3.80 15.19 0.22
CA ARG A 91 2.67 16.04 0.65
C ARG A 91 1.40 15.92 -0.21
N ARG A 92 1.25 14.86 -0.99
CA ARG A 92 0.05 14.65 -1.82
C ARG A 92 -1.06 13.89 -1.11
N LYS A 93 -0.87 13.45 0.13
CA LYS A 93 -1.84 12.68 0.90
C LYS A 93 -2.35 11.48 0.09
N LEU A 94 -1.46 10.56 -0.16
CA LEU A 94 -1.71 9.41 -1.00
C LEU A 94 -2.74 8.47 -0.39
N SER A 95 -3.56 7.86 -1.23
CA SER A 95 -4.39 6.73 -0.88
C SER A 95 -3.56 5.46 -0.70
N GLU A 96 -4.19 4.38 -0.26
CA GLU A 96 -3.57 3.07 -0.24
C GLU A 96 -3.16 2.65 -1.65
N PRO A 97 -1.97 2.08 -1.84
CA PRO A 97 -1.57 1.56 -3.14
C PRO A 97 -2.35 0.30 -3.50
N VAL A 98 -2.66 0.16 -4.78
CA VAL A 98 -3.31 -1.02 -5.35
C VAL A 98 -2.43 -1.57 -6.47
N LEU A 99 -2.14 -2.87 -6.42
CA LEU A 99 -1.40 -3.56 -7.48
C LEU A 99 -2.36 -3.93 -8.60
N LEU A 100 -2.23 -3.28 -9.75
CA LEU A 100 -3.12 -3.43 -10.89
C LEU A 100 -2.30 -3.86 -12.13
N GLY A 101 -2.19 -5.17 -12.35
CA GLY A 101 -1.37 -5.73 -13.43
C GLY A 101 0.10 -5.33 -13.31
N LYS A 102 0.62 -4.64 -14.32
CA LYS A 102 2.01 -4.13 -14.34
C LYS A 102 2.18 -2.77 -13.66
N HIS A 103 1.13 -2.28 -13.01
CA HIS A 103 1.09 -0.95 -12.42
C HIS A 103 0.83 -0.98 -10.92
N VAL A 104 1.31 0.05 -10.25
CA VAL A 104 0.86 0.44 -8.92
C VAL A 104 -0.03 1.66 -9.09
N LEU A 105 -1.28 1.55 -8.63
CA LEU A 105 -2.24 2.65 -8.64
C LEU A 105 -2.26 3.33 -7.28
N ILE A 106 -2.16 4.64 -7.27
CA ILE A 106 -2.37 5.49 -6.10
C ILE A 106 -3.18 6.72 -6.47
N GLY A 107 -3.99 7.19 -5.55
CA GLY A 107 -4.70 8.46 -5.67
C GLY A 107 -4.13 9.53 -4.76
N ASP A 108 -4.41 10.80 -5.05
CA ASP A 108 -3.97 11.92 -4.24
C ASP A 108 -5.11 12.85 -3.80
N TYR A 109 -4.77 13.90 -3.06
CA TYR A 109 -5.76 14.83 -2.50
C TYR A 109 -6.42 15.74 -3.55
N GLU A 110 -5.84 15.87 -4.73
CA GLU A 110 -6.41 16.62 -5.86
C GLU A 110 -7.28 15.77 -6.78
N GLY A 111 -7.48 14.50 -6.44
CA GLY A 111 -8.26 13.58 -7.24
C GLY A 111 -7.52 13.00 -8.43
N GLN A 112 -6.20 13.13 -8.47
CA GLN A 112 -5.40 12.49 -9.50
C GLN A 112 -5.14 11.04 -9.13
N VAL A 113 -5.29 10.15 -10.10
CA VAL A 113 -4.90 8.74 -10.00
C VAL A 113 -3.60 8.57 -10.79
N HIS A 114 -2.56 8.13 -10.10
CA HIS A 114 -1.25 7.88 -10.68
C HIS A 114 -1.06 6.39 -10.92
N LEU A 115 -0.67 6.03 -12.13
CA LEU A 115 -0.25 4.68 -12.47
C LEU A 115 1.27 4.64 -12.59
N LEU A 116 1.91 3.90 -11.70
CA LEU A 116 3.35 3.73 -11.67
C LEU A 116 3.73 2.40 -12.30
N ASP A 117 4.90 2.37 -12.89
CA ASP A 117 5.53 1.12 -13.27
C ASP A 117 5.83 0.29 -12.02
N ARG A 118 5.33 -0.93 -11.99
CA ARG A 118 5.46 -1.84 -10.85
C ARG A 118 6.91 -2.21 -10.54
N GLU A 119 7.76 -2.29 -11.57
CA GLU A 119 9.16 -2.71 -11.43
C GLU A 119 10.09 -1.57 -11.02
N THR A 120 9.72 -0.33 -11.30
CA THR A 120 10.62 0.82 -11.13
C THR A 120 10.06 1.94 -10.23
N GLY A 121 8.75 1.96 -9.99
CA GLY A 121 8.09 3.07 -9.29
C GLY A 121 7.96 4.36 -10.09
N LYS A 122 8.34 4.37 -11.37
CA LYS A 122 8.22 5.55 -12.22
C LYS A 122 6.77 5.75 -12.69
N THR A 123 6.33 7.01 -12.72
CA THR A 123 5.01 7.35 -13.23
C THR A 123 4.91 7.02 -14.72
N ARG A 124 3.88 6.26 -15.08
CA ARG A 124 3.54 5.92 -16.46
C ARG A 124 2.43 6.77 -17.01
N SER A 125 1.39 6.97 -16.21
CA SER A 125 0.25 7.82 -16.59
C SER A 125 -0.43 8.42 -15.38
N ARG A 126 -1.25 9.41 -15.65
CA ARG A 126 -2.04 10.12 -14.66
C ARG A 126 -3.45 10.31 -15.19
N LEU A 127 -4.44 10.01 -14.38
CA LEU A 127 -5.85 10.12 -14.71
C LEU A 127 -6.53 11.09 -13.75
N ALA A 128 -7.29 12.04 -14.27
CA ALA A 128 -8.10 12.92 -13.45
C ALA A 128 -9.42 12.24 -13.08
N THR A 129 -9.90 12.48 -11.87
CA THR A 129 -11.24 12.11 -11.43
C THR A 129 -12.12 13.37 -11.37
N ASP A 130 -12.79 13.60 -10.25
CA ASP A 130 -13.69 14.74 -10.05
C ASP A 130 -13.04 15.95 -9.34
N GLY A 131 -11.74 15.93 -9.13
CA GLY A 131 -10.99 16.99 -8.45
C GLY A 131 -11.04 16.92 -6.93
N SER A 132 -11.79 16.00 -6.35
CA SER A 132 -11.79 15.76 -4.90
C SER A 132 -10.84 14.63 -4.51
N GLN A 133 -10.40 14.63 -3.26
CA GLN A 133 -9.44 13.66 -2.75
C GLN A 133 -9.87 12.21 -3.04
N VAL A 134 -8.96 11.40 -3.54
CA VAL A 134 -9.12 9.95 -3.58
C VAL A 134 -8.99 9.40 -2.17
N VAL A 135 -10.07 8.83 -1.65
CA VAL A 135 -10.11 8.33 -0.26
C VAL A 135 -9.77 6.85 -0.15
N THR A 136 -10.09 6.09 -1.17
CA THR A 136 -9.77 4.66 -1.22
C THR A 136 -9.77 4.13 -2.64
N ALA A 137 -9.10 3.01 -2.82
CA ALA A 137 -9.17 2.21 -4.04
C ALA A 137 -9.18 0.72 -3.66
N ALA A 138 -9.91 -0.08 -4.42
CA ALA A 138 -10.02 -1.52 -4.21
C ALA A 138 -9.89 -2.26 -5.53
N LEU A 139 -9.20 -3.40 -5.49
CA LEU A 139 -9.02 -4.27 -6.66
C LEU A 139 -10.18 -5.26 -6.75
N LEU A 140 -10.81 -5.31 -7.91
CA LEU A 140 -11.82 -6.30 -8.27
C LEU A 140 -11.41 -6.97 -9.60
N GLY A 141 -10.78 -8.12 -9.51
CA GLY A 141 -10.23 -8.81 -10.69
C GLY A 141 -9.13 -7.97 -11.35
N ASP A 142 -9.37 -7.54 -12.57
CA ASP A 142 -8.47 -6.71 -13.39
C ASP A 142 -8.80 -5.20 -13.34
N THR A 143 -9.74 -4.83 -12.50
CA THR A 143 -10.26 -3.45 -12.40
C THR A 143 -10.06 -2.90 -11.00
N ALA A 144 -9.50 -1.71 -10.89
CA ALA A 144 -9.47 -0.96 -9.65
C ALA A 144 -10.67 -0.01 -9.58
N LEU A 145 -11.40 -0.05 -8.48
CA LEU A 145 -12.44 0.92 -8.17
C LEU A 145 -11.84 2.01 -7.27
N VAL A 146 -11.98 3.25 -7.71
CA VAL A 146 -11.48 4.43 -7.00
C VAL A 146 -12.65 5.24 -6.49
N VAL A 147 -12.63 5.59 -5.22
CA VAL A 147 -13.66 6.39 -4.57
C VAL A 147 -13.09 7.73 -4.13
N THR A 148 -13.80 8.80 -4.45
CA THR A 148 -13.41 10.17 -4.08
C THR A 148 -14.24 10.69 -2.92
N LYS A 149 -13.74 11.74 -2.27
CA LYS A 149 -14.39 12.39 -1.13
C LYS A 149 -15.77 12.96 -1.48
N SER A 150 -15.99 13.39 -2.72
CA SER A 150 -17.30 13.86 -3.21
C SER A 150 -18.27 12.73 -3.51
N GLY A 151 -17.90 11.48 -3.31
CA GLY A 151 -18.72 10.30 -3.60
C GLY A 151 -18.62 9.81 -5.05
N GLY A 152 -17.64 10.29 -5.81
CA GLY A 152 -17.36 9.77 -7.17
C GLY A 152 -16.84 8.34 -7.11
N LEU A 153 -17.25 7.52 -8.07
CA LEU A 153 -16.79 6.15 -8.26
C LEU A 153 -16.25 5.99 -9.68
N PHE A 154 -14.98 5.60 -9.77
CA PHE A 154 -14.26 5.47 -11.04
C PHE A 154 -13.67 4.08 -11.17
N ALA A 155 -13.81 3.48 -12.35
CA ALA A 155 -13.20 2.19 -12.66
C ALA A 155 -11.94 2.41 -13.52
N VAL A 156 -10.82 1.85 -13.09
CA VAL A 156 -9.54 1.93 -13.79
C VAL A 156 -9.10 0.50 -14.13
N LYS A 157 -8.85 0.24 -15.40
CA LYS A 157 -8.30 -1.02 -15.87
C LYS A 157 -6.82 -0.86 -16.23
N ALA A 158 -6.03 -1.89 -15.96
CA ALA A 158 -4.72 -2.03 -16.54
C ALA A 158 -4.85 -2.46 -18.01
N GLU A 159 -4.16 -1.77 -18.89
CA GLU A 159 -3.95 -2.24 -20.25
C GLU A 159 -2.73 -3.15 -20.33
#